data_ce044b5dd000374e3ebcf4dc6d0f2df0
#
_entry.id   ce044b5dd000374e3ebcf4dc6d0f2df0
#
_cell.length_a   1.000
_cell.length_b   1.000
_cell.length_c   1.000
_cell.angle_alpha   90.00
_cell.angle_beta   90.00
_cell.angle_gamma   90.00
#
_symmetry.space_group_name_H-M   'P 1'
#
loop_
_entity.id
_entity.type
_entity.pdbx_description
1 polymer ?
#
loop_
_entity_poly.entity_id
_entity_poly.type
_entity_poly.pdbx_seq_one_letter_code
_entity_poly.pdbx_strand_id
1 'polypeptide(L)'
;MEQYNVTGMSCAACSTRVEKAVSKVPGVTACSVSLLTNSMGVEGTASPQEIIQAVENAGYGASPKGKGGGAATSTMEGEEALADHDTPVLKRRLIWSLVFLVVLMYFSMGHIMWGWPLPSFYDDNHVAMGLTQLLLTVAVMVINQKFFVSGFKSLWHRAPNMDTLVALGAAAAFLYSTYALFAMTGAQVAGDMDAVMDYMMDFYFCLLYTS
;
A
#
# COMPACT_ATOMS: atom_id res chain seq x y z
N MET A 1 -6.95 4.45 -33.27
CA MET A 1 -6.41 4.54 -31.88
C MET A 1 -7.40 3.88 -30.94
N GLU A 2 -7.03 2.79 -30.31
CA GLU A 2 -7.83 2.11 -29.31
C GLU A 2 -7.44 2.59 -27.92
N GLN A 3 -8.41 2.78 -27.04
CA GLN A 3 -8.17 3.25 -25.69
C GLN A 3 -8.44 2.13 -24.67
N TYR A 4 -7.54 2.03 -23.68
CA TYR A 4 -7.64 1.07 -22.59
C TYR A 4 -7.49 1.80 -21.26
N ASN A 5 -8.22 1.35 -20.24
CA ASN A 5 -7.97 1.73 -18.87
C ASN A 5 -6.91 0.81 -18.30
N VAL A 6 -5.86 1.37 -17.71
CA VAL A 6 -4.77 0.61 -17.08
C VAL A 6 -4.80 0.84 -15.58
N THR A 7 -4.86 -0.24 -14.82
CA THR A 7 -4.92 -0.20 -13.35
C THR A 7 -3.61 -0.68 -12.74
N GLY A 8 -3.25 -0.14 -11.57
CA GLY A 8 -2.03 -0.52 -10.84
C GLY A 8 -0.81 0.34 -11.16
N MET A 9 -0.95 1.38 -11.98
CA MET A 9 0.13 2.35 -12.23
C MET A 9 0.14 3.39 -11.10
N SER A 10 1.25 3.46 -10.36
CA SER A 10 1.43 4.43 -9.27
C SER A 10 2.60 5.39 -9.49
N CYS A 11 3.40 5.17 -10.55
CA CYS A 11 4.62 5.96 -10.81
C CYS A 11 4.96 6.04 -12.30
N ALA A 12 5.78 7.05 -12.66
CA ALA A 12 6.23 7.24 -14.04
C ALA A 12 7.01 6.03 -14.61
N ALA A 13 7.74 5.31 -13.76
CA ALA A 13 8.41 4.08 -14.18
C ALA A 13 7.40 2.97 -14.54
N CYS A 14 6.23 2.96 -13.92
CA CYS A 14 5.15 2.02 -14.22
C CYS A 14 4.58 2.29 -15.62
N SER A 15 4.29 3.56 -15.96
CA SER A 15 3.79 3.92 -17.28
C SER A 15 4.79 3.58 -18.40
N THR A 16 6.08 3.89 -18.21
CA THR A 16 7.13 3.52 -19.15
C THR A 16 7.25 2.00 -19.34
N ARG A 17 7.03 1.23 -18.29
CA ARG A 17 7.07 -0.23 -18.34
C ARG A 17 5.90 -0.82 -19.13
N VAL A 18 4.70 -0.30 -18.91
CA VAL A 18 3.50 -0.68 -19.68
C VAL A 18 3.72 -0.34 -21.15
N GLU A 19 4.19 0.87 -21.44
CA GLU A 19 4.48 1.32 -22.80
C GLU A 19 5.49 0.40 -23.51
N LYS A 20 6.59 0.05 -22.84
CA LYS A 20 7.59 -0.89 -23.38
C LYS A 20 7.05 -2.31 -23.56
N ALA A 21 6.13 -2.76 -22.70
CA ALA A 21 5.54 -4.09 -22.83
C ALA A 21 4.60 -4.16 -24.03
N VAL A 22 3.76 -3.15 -24.22
CA VAL A 22 2.80 -3.07 -25.32
C VAL A 22 3.49 -2.79 -26.66
N SER A 23 4.53 -1.96 -26.68
CA SER A 23 5.32 -1.69 -27.91
C SER A 23 6.04 -2.93 -28.45
N LYS A 24 6.19 -4.00 -27.68
CA LYS A 24 6.76 -5.27 -28.12
C LYS A 24 5.74 -6.22 -28.76
N VAL A 25 4.45 -5.90 -28.67
CA VAL A 25 3.39 -6.73 -29.24
C VAL A 25 3.41 -6.58 -30.77
N PRO A 26 3.46 -7.69 -31.53
CA PRO A 26 3.43 -7.63 -32.97
C PRO A 26 2.18 -6.90 -33.48
N GLY A 27 2.36 -5.95 -34.40
CA GLY A 27 1.25 -5.15 -34.92
C GLY A 27 0.94 -3.84 -34.18
N VAL A 28 1.63 -3.53 -33.10
CA VAL A 28 1.56 -2.22 -32.46
C VAL A 28 2.53 -1.26 -33.14
N THR A 29 2.01 -0.14 -33.64
CA THR A 29 2.82 0.91 -34.30
C THR A 29 3.13 2.07 -33.34
N ALA A 30 2.21 2.42 -32.44
CA ALA A 30 2.42 3.43 -31.43
C ALA A 30 1.64 3.09 -30.14
N CYS A 31 2.23 3.39 -29.00
CA CYS A 31 1.61 3.27 -27.70
C CYS A 31 1.92 4.51 -26.87
N SER A 32 0.89 5.09 -26.26
CA SER A 32 1.03 6.23 -25.36
C SER A 32 0.29 5.94 -24.07
N VAL A 33 0.97 6.06 -22.93
CA VAL A 33 0.42 5.76 -21.61
C VAL A 33 0.34 7.03 -20.77
N SER A 34 -0.84 7.37 -20.28
CA SER A 34 -1.08 8.49 -19.39
C SER A 34 -1.27 8.01 -17.96
N LEU A 35 -0.37 8.40 -17.07
CA LEU A 35 -0.46 8.13 -15.63
C LEU A 35 -1.60 8.94 -14.98
N LEU A 36 -1.84 10.16 -15.46
CA LEU A 36 -2.85 11.05 -14.88
C LEU A 36 -4.27 10.53 -15.07
N THR A 37 -4.54 9.94 -16.24
CA THR A 37 -5.86 9.43 -16.60
C THR A 37 -5.97 7.91 -16.45
N ASN A 38 -4.89 7.25 -15.97
CA ASN A 38 -4.80 5.79 -15.91
C ASN A 38 -5.26 5.11 -17.22
N SER A 39 -4.91 5.72 -18.34
CA SER A 39 -5.32 5.26 -19.67
C SER A 39 -4.15 5.07 -20.60
N MET A 40 -4.35 4.22 -21.57
CA MET A 40 -3.39 3.90 -22.63
C MET A 40 -4.07 3.99 -23.99
N GLY A 41 -3.44 4.69 -24.93
CA GLY A 41 -3.84 4.70 -26.32
C GLY A 41 -2.87 3.83 -27.14
N VAL A 42 -3.42 2.92 -27.94
CA VAL A 42 -2.65 2.02 -28.81
C VAL A 42 -3.08 2.21 -30.24
N GLU A 43 -2.09 2.31 -31.14
CA GLU A 43 -2.29 2.30 -32.59
C GLU A 43 -1.63 1.07 -33.18
N GLY A 44 -2.34 0.40 -34.08
CA GLY A 44 -1.84 -0.80 -34.71
C GLY A 44 -2.95 -1.73 -35.12
N THR A 45 -2.55 -2.94 -35.53
CA THR A 45 -3.43 -4.04 -35.95
C THR A 45 -3.45 -5.19 -34.94
N ALA A 46 -2.78 -5.03 -33.80
CA ALA A 46 -2.75 -6.02 -32.72
C ALA A 46 -4.15 -6.24 -32.14
N SER A 47 -4.45 -7.47 -31.73
CA SER A 47 -5.74 -7.78 -31.14
C SER A 47 -5.85 -7.19 -29.70
N PRO A 48 -7.05 -6.75 -29.27
CA PRO A 48 -7.24 -6.26 -27.91
C PRO A 48 -6.81 -7.23 -26.82
N GLN A 49 -6.95 -8.53 -27.07
CA GLN A 49 -6.57 -9.58 -26.13
C GLN A 49 -5.04 -9.67 -25.95
N GLU A 50 -4.27 -9.55 -27.03
CA GLU A 50 -2.80 -9.56 -26.97
C GLU A 50 -2.27 -8.33 -26.23
N ILE A 51 -2.91 -7.17 -26.44
CA ILE A 51 -2.55 -5.93 -25.74
C ILE A 51 -2.83 -6.07 -24.23
N ILE A 52 -4.01 -6.58 -23.85
CA ILE A 52 -4.37 -6.81 -22.45
C ILE A 52 -3.40 -7.81 -21.81
N GLN A 53 -3.11 -8.92 -22.49
CA GLN A 53 -2.20 -9.94 -21.99
C GLN A 53 -0.77 -9.41 -21.79
N ALA A 54 -0.29 -8.54 -22.69
CA ALA A 54 1.01 -7.88 -22.55
C ALA A 54 1.09 -6.98 -21.31
N VAL A 55 0.01 -6.24 -21.01
CA VAL A 55 -0.09 -5.41 -19.81
C VAL A 55 -0.17 -6.26 -18.55
N GLU A 56 -0.96 -7.34 -18.56
CA GLU A 56 -1.06 -8.28 -17.44
C GLU A 56 0.28 -8.99 -17.15
N ASN A 57 1.00 -9.41 -18.19
CA ASN A 57 2.34 -9.99 -18.07
C ASN A 57 3.35 -8.98 -17.49
N ALA A 58 3.14 -7.68 -17.70
CA ALA A 58 3.94 -6.63 -17.09
C ALA A 58 3.57 -6.36 -15.61
N GLY A 59 2.49 -7.01 -15.11
CA GLY A 59 2.05 -6.92 -13.72
C GLY A 59 0.96 -5.89 -13.46
N TYR A 60 0.32 -5.35 -14.50
CA TYR A 60 -0.72 -4.32 -14.43
C TYR A 60 -2.04 -4.88 -14.94
N GLY A 61 -3.16 -4.25 -14.58
CA GLY A 61 -4.46 -4.61 -15.14
C GLY A 61 -4.79 -3.73 -16.36
N ALA A 62 -5.39 -4.31 -17.40
CA ALA A 62 -5.90 -3.57 -18.54
C ALA A 62 -7.34 -3.96 -18.84
N SER A 63 -8.15 -2.98 -19.22
CA SER A 63 -9.50 -3.20 -19.71
C SER A 63 -9.76 -2.27 -20.91
N PRO A 64 -10.46 -2.74 -21.97
CA PRO A 64 -10.77 -1.89 -23.09
C PRO A 64 -11.71 -0.77 -22.65
N LYS A 65 -11.38 0.46 -23.00
CA LYS A 65 -12.29 1.59 -22.82
C LYS A 65 -13.27 1.52 -23.98
N GLY A 66 -14.52 1.06 -23.71
CA GLY A 66 -15.49 0.75 -24.73
C GLY A 66 -15.62 1.83 -25.80
N LYS A 67 -15.65 1.45 -27.06
CA LYS A 67 -16.12 2.26 -28.16
C LYS A 67 -17.64 2.46 -28.01
N GLY A 68 -18.04 3.36 -27.14
CA GLY A 68 -19.36 3.98 -27.21
C GLY A 68 -19.33 5.02 -28.32
N GLY A 69 -19.51 4.59 -29.56
CA GLY A 69 -19.82 5.50 -30.63
C GLY A 69 -21.24 6.01 -30.42
N GLY A 70 -21.48 7.29 -30.60
CA GLY A 70 -22.82 7.88 -30.62
C GLY A 70 -22.83 9.24 -29.98
N ALA A 71 -22.83 10.26 -30.82
CA ALA A 71 -23.11 11.63 -30.46
C ALA A 71 -24.46 11.76 -29.76
N ALA A 72 -24.52 12.68 -28.82
CA ALA A 72 -25.73 13.28 -28.23
C ALA A 72 -26.63 12.36 -27.40
N THR A 73 -26.31 12.17 -26.15
CA THR A 73 -27.23 12.22 -24.98
C THR A 73 -26.45 11.82 -23.73
N SER A 74 -25.66 12.70 -23.13
CA SER A 74 -25.12 12.39 -21.82
C SER A 74 -24.43 13.57 -21.17
N THR A 75 -25.17 14.63 -20.91
CA THR A 75 -24.74 15.61 -19.89
C THR A 75 -24.88 15.06 -18.48
N MET A 76 -25.67 14.01 -18.26
CA MET A 76 -25.84 13.38 -16.94
C MET A 76 -24.90 12.18 -16.68
N GLU A 77 -24.59 11.36 -17.69
CA GLU A 77 -23.64 10.24 -17.52
C GLU A 77 -22.16 10.69 -17.47
N GLY A 78 -21.83 11.84 -18.04
CA GLY A 78 -20.51 12.42 -17.97
C GLY A 78 -20.18 12.97 -16.56
N GLU A 79 -21.16 13.46 -15.84
CA GLU A 79 -21.03 13.94 -14.47
C GLU A 79 -20.93 12.78 -13.46
N GLU A 80 -21.61 11.67 -13.71
CA GLU A 80 -21.54 10.47 -12.88
C GLU A 80 -20.26 9.66 -13.10
N ALA A 81 -19.69 9.70 -14.31
CA ALA A 81 -18.35 9.13 -14.59
C ALA A 81 -17.20 9.99 -14.04
N LEU A 82 -17.43 11.29 -13.79
CA LEU A 82 -16.54 12.21 -13.08
C LEU A 82 -16.82 12.25 -11.57
N ALA A 83 -17.89 11.62 -11.10
CA ALA A 83 -18.16 11.45 -9.69
C ALA A 83 -17.07 10.56 -9.10
N ASP A 84 -16.20 11.19 -8.37
CA ASP A 84 -15.01 10.60 -7.74
C ASP A 84 -15.44 9.67 -6.59
N HIS A 85 -15.83 8.44 -6.95
CA HIS A 85 -16.22 7.41 -6.00
C HIS A 85 -15.05 6.89 -5.16
N ASP A 86 -13.84 7.11 -5.61
CA ASP A 86 -12.63 6.64 -4.91
C ASP A 86 -12.17 7.62 -3.81
N THR A 87 -12.37 8.93 -4.00
CA THR A 87 -11.95 9.95 -3.02
C THR A 87 -12.62 9.80 -1.65
N PRO A 88 -13.93 9.56 -1.50
CA PRO A 88 -14.53 9.40 -0.17
C PRO A 88 -14.04 8.12 0.53
N VAL A 89 -13.78 7.05 -0.20
CA VAL A 89 -13.24 5.80 0.35
C VAL A 89 -11.79 5.98 0.78
N LEU A 90 -10.97 6.66 -0.04
CA LEU A 90 -9.61 7.02 0.30
C LEU A 90 -9.52 7.96 1.50
N LYS A 91 -10.34 9.02 1.55
CA LYS A 91 -10.42 9.93 2.71
C LYS A 91 -10.79 9.18 3.99
N ARG A 92 -11.79 8.32 3.93
CA ARG A 92 -12.21 7.53 5.09
C ARG A 92 -11.11 6.60 5.58
N ARG A 93 -10.37 5.94 4.69
CA ARG A 93 -9.22 5.11 5.03
C ARG A 93 -8.10 5.92 5.65
N LEU A 94 -7.77 7.08 5.06
CA LEU A 94 -6.75 7.99 5.55
C LEU A 94 -7.09 8.49 6.96
N ILE A 95 -8.34 8.90 7.21
CA ILE A 95 -8.79 9.35 8.52
C ILE A 95 -8.65 8.22 9.55
N TRP A 96 -9.11 7.00 9.24
CA TRP A 96 -9.01 5.88 10.16
C TRP A 96 -7.54 5.47 10.42
N SER A 97 -6.71 5.42 9.39
CA SER A 97 -5.28 5.13 9.58
C SER A 97 -4.58 6.22 10.40
N LEU A 98 -4.95 7.49 10.20
CA LEU A 98 -4.42 8.60 10.99
C LEU A 98 -4.85 8.52 12.46
N VAL A 99 -6.11 8.16 12.74
CA VAL A 99 -6.59 7.96 14.10
C VAL A 99 -5.81 6.85 14.81
N PHE A 100 -5.65 5.69 14.15
CA PHE A 100 -4.86 4.59 14.71
C PHE A 100 -3.38 4.97 14.90
N LEU A 101 -2.81 5.73 13.97
CA LEU A 101 -1.43 6.22 14.07
C LEU A 101 -1.26 7.16 15.26
N VAL A 102 -2.20 8.09 15.48
CA VAL A 102 -2.17 9.00 16.64
C VAL A 102 -2.29 8.22 17.95
N VAL A 103 -3.17 7.22 18.01
CA VAL A 103 -3.31 6.34 19.18
C VAL A 103 -2.01 5.56 19.41
N LEU A 104 -1.41 5.02 18.36
CA LEU A 104 -0.14 4.29 18.46
C LEU A 104 0.99 5.21 18.92
N MET A 105 1.05 6.45 18.41
CA MET A 105 2.01 7.47 18.83
C MET A 105 1.81 7.87 20.29
N TYR A 106 0.56 7.93 20.76
CA TYR A 106 0.24 8.17 22.17
C TYR A 106 0.83 7.09 23.08
N PHE A 107 0.63 5.82 22.73
CA PHE A 107 1.16 4.69 23.51
C PHE A 107 2.67 4.57 23.40
N SER A 108 3.23 4.81 22.22
CA SER A 108 4.67 4.65 21.95
C SER A 108 5.48 5.79 22.55
N MET A 109 5.22 7.01 22.12
CA MET A 109 6.02 8.19 22.50
C MET A 109 5.46 8.93 23.71
N GLY A 110 4.14 9.03 23.81
CA GLY A 110 3.49 9.84 24.83
C GLY A 110 3.78 9.35 26.24
N HIS A 111 3.75 8.04 26.46
CA HIS A 111 4.03 7.47 27.78
C HIS A 111 5.52 7.45 28.11
N ILE A 112 6.36 7.02 27.18
CA ILE A 112 7.79 6.79 27.45
C ILE A 112 8.57 8.09 27.52
N MET A 113 8.32 9.05 26.61
CA MET A 113 9.07 10.31 26.58
C MET A 113 8.43 11.41 27.43
N TRP A 114 7.11 11.46 27.49
CA TRP A 114 6.39 12.56 28.14
C TRP A 114 5.61 12.15 29.41
N GLY A 115 5.65 10.85 29.77
CA GLY A 115 5.00 10.35 30.98
C GLY A 115 3.49 10.58 31.01
N TRP A 116 2.82 10.53 29.85
CA TRP A 116 1.38 10.72 29.81
C TRP A 116 0.65 9.62 30.60
N PRO A 117 -0.44 9.95 31.29
CA PRO A 117 -1.14 9.00 32.14
C PRO A 117 -1.72 7.88 31.29
N LEU A 118 -1.32 6.66 31.59
CA LEU A 118 -1.95 5.43 31.10
C LEU A 118 -2.82 4.81 32.19
N PRO A 119 -3.82 3.99 31.82
CA PRO A 119 -4.55 3.20 32.80
C PRO A 119 -3.59 2.34 33.62
N SER A 120 -3.82 2.20 34.91
CA SER A 120 -2.98 1.45 35.86
C SER A 120 -2.73 -0.02 35.49
N PHE A 121 -3.48 -0.55 34.54
CA PHE A 121 -3.26 -1.89 33.96
C PHE A 121 -1.92 -2.02 33.21
N TYR A 122 -1.38 -0.91 32.72
CA TYR A 122 -0.12 -0.90 31.95
C TYR A 122 1.09 -0.61 32.83
N ASP A 123 0.88 -0.20 34.11
CA ASP A 123 1.96 0.03 35.05
C ASP A 123 2.69 -1.30 35.28
N ASP A 124 4.00 -1.33 35.05
CA ASP A 124 4.89 -2.50 35.13
C ASP A 124 4.58 -3.66 34.14
N ASN A 125 3.63 -3.49 33.22
CA ASN A 125 3.27 -4.54 32.25
C ASN A 125 3.71 -4.16 30.82
N HIS A 126 5.01 -4.19 30.59
CA HIS A 126 5.62 -3.85 29.30
C HIS A 126 5.16 -4.78 28.14
N VAL A 127 4.85 -6.04 28.45
CA VAL A 127 4.32 -7.00 27.48
C VAL A 127 2.93 -6.62 27.00
N ALA A 128 2.04 -6.19 27.91
CA ALA A 128 0.71 -5.73 27.54
C ALA A 128 0.77 -4.48 26.62
N MET A 129 1.71 -3.58 26.90
CA MET A 129 1.96 -2.42 26.06
C MET A 129 2.43 -2.81 24.66
N GLY A 130 3.42 -3.69 24.55
CA GLY A 130 3.91 -4.20 23.28
C GLY A 130 2.83 -4.95 22.48
N LEU A 131 2.01 -5.76 23.15
CA LEU A 131 0.89 -6.46 22.52
C LEU A 131 -0.18 -5.50 21.97
N THR A 132 -0.50 -4.44 22.73
CA THR A 132 -1.45 -3.41 22.28
C THR A 132 -0.94 -2.71 21.02
N GLN A 133 0.35 -2.39 20.97
CA GLN A 133 0.98 -1.78 19.80
C GLN A 133 1.00 -2.73 18.59
N LEU A 134 1.28 -4.01 18.83
CA LEU A 134 1.22 -5.02 17.78
C LEU A 134 -0.20 -5.11 17.17
N LEU A 135 -1.22 -5.15 18.01
CA LEU A 135 -2.62 -5.20 17.55
C LEU A 135 -3.01 -3.95 16.77
N LEU A 136 -2.61 -2.76 17.22
CA LEU A 136 -2.84 -1.51 16.49
C LEU A 136 -2.12 -1.50 15.15
N THR A 137 -0.89 -2.00 15.10
CA THR A 137 -0.11 -2.10 13.86
C THR A 137 -0.78 -3.06 12.87
N VAL A 138 -1.26 -4.22 13.33
CA VAL A 138 -2.02 -5.16 12.50
C VAL A 138 -3.30 -4.50 11.96
N ALA A 139 -4.02 -3.73 12.78
CA ALA A 139 -5.21 -3.01 12.32
C ALA A 139 -4.88 -2.00 11.20
N VAL A 140 -3.79 -1.25 11.32
CA VAL A 140 -3.33 -0.33 10.26
C VAL A 140 -2.94 -1.09 8.99
N MET A 141 -2.25 -2.23 9.11
CA MET A 141 -1.89 -3.07 7.97
C MET A 141 -3.13 -3.62 7.26
N VAL A 142 -4.15 -4.05 8.00
CA VAL A 142 -5.43 -4.53 7.43
C VAL A 142 -6.19 -3.41 6.72
N ILE A 143 -6.23 -2.20 7.28
CA ILE A 143 -6.86 -1.04 6.64
C ILE A 143 -6.17 -0.73 5.30
N ASN A 144 -4.84 -0.84 5.27
CA ASN A 144 -4.01 -0.53 4.11
C ASN A 144 -3.61 -1.78 3.28
N GLN A 145 -4.30 -2.91 3.43
CA GLN A 145 -3.96 -4.18 2.78
C GLN A 145 -3.80 -4.09 1.26
N LYS A 146 -4.55 -3.21 0.58
CA LYS A 146 -4.42 -3.01 -0.87
C LYS A 146 -3.00 -2.63 -1.29
N PHE A 147 -2.35 -1.83 -0.46
CA PHE A 147 -0.98 -1.38 -0.67
C PHE A 147 0.03 -2.54 -0.57
N PHE A 148 -0.14 -3.38 0.45
CA PHE A 148 0.68 -4.58 0.62
C PHE A 148 0.48 -5.58 -0.51
N VAL A 149 -0.78 -5.84 -0.90
CA VAL A 149 -1.10 -6.75 -2.01
C VAL A 149 -0.51 -6.24 -3.32
N SER A 150 -0.62 -4.93 -3.61
CA SER A 150 -0.01 -4.31 -4.80
C SER A 150 1.51 -4.44 -4.78
N GLY A 151 2.15 -4.13 -3.64
CA GLY A 151 3.59 -4.24 -3.47
C GLY A 151 4.12 -5.66 -3.67
N PHE A 152 3.49 -6.65 -3.04
CA PHE A 152 3.88 -8.06 -3.19
C PHE A 152 3.61 -8.61 -4.60
N LYS A 153 2.49 -8.22 -5.22
CA LYS A 153 2.19 -8.60 -6.60
C LYS A 153 3.26 -8.07 -7.56
N SER A 154 3.65 -6.81 -7.40
CA SER A 154 4.72 -6.19 -8.18
C SER A 154 6.07 -6.87 -7.99
N LEU A 155 6.38 -7.30 -6.76
CA LEU A 155 7.59 -8.06 -6.45
C LEU A 155 7.59 -9.42 -7.16
N TRP A 156 6.47 -10.14 -7.14
CA TRP A 156 6.32 -11.43 -7.80
C TRP A 156 6.55 -11.35 -9.32
N HIS A 157 6.06 -10.26 -9.94
CA HIS A 157 6.25 -10.02 -11.38
C HIS A 157 7.63 -9.39 -11.70
N ARG A 158 8.57 -9.38 -10.74
CA ARG A 158 9.91 -8.76 -10.88
C ARG A 158 9.85 -7.31 -11.35
N ALA A 159 8.81 -6.60 -10.93
CA ALA A 159 8.52 -5.21 -11.25
C ALA A 159 8.49 -4.34 -9.98
N PRO A 160 9.58 -4.29 -9.18
CA PRO A 160 9.57 -3.52 -7.96
C PRO A 160 9.22 -2.07 -8.26
N ASN A 161 8.23 -1.55 -7.53
CA ASN A 161 7.81 -0.16 -7.55
C ASN A 161 7.96 0.44 -6.14
N MET A 162 7.58 1.70 -5.98
CA MET A 162 7.64 2.37 -4.68
C MET A 162 6.81 1.62 -3.61
N ASP A 163 5.64 1.10 -3.99
CA ASP A 163 4.77 0.32 -3.09
C ASP A 163 5.46 -0.96 -2.61
N THR A 164 6.27 -1.60 -3.46
CA THR A 164 7.05 -2.79 -3.12
C THR A 164 8.10 -2.49 -2.04
N LEU A 165 8.79 -1.35 -2.17
CA LEU A 165 9.83 -0.96 -1.20
C LEU A 165 9.21 -0.72 0.17
N VAL A 166 8.11 0.04 0.22
CA VAL A 166 7.42 0.33 1.48
C VAL A 166 6.78 -0.92 2.07
N ALA A 167 6.14 -1.76 1.25
CA ALA A 167 5.55 -3.03 1.72
C ALA A 167 6.62 -3.98 2.29
N LEU A 168 7.79 -4.07 1.65
CA LEU A 168 8.90 -4.90 2.13
C LEU A 168 9.48 -4.35 3.44
N GLY A 169 9.70 -3.03 3.51
CA GLY A 169 10.18 -2.38 4.74
C GLY A 169 9.22 -2.56 5.90
N ALA A 170 7.93 -2.31 5.68
CA ALA A 170 6.90 -2.50 6.70
C ALA A 170 6.77 -3.96 7.15
N ALA A 171 6.87 -4.93 6.21
CA ALA A 171 6.84 -6.34 6.56
C ALA A 171 8.07 -6.75 7.38
N ALA A 172 9.27 -6.28 7.02
CA ALA A 172 10.49 -6.55 7.77
C ALA A 172 10.42 -5.95 9.18
N ALA A 173 9.96 -4.71 9.33
CA ALA A 173 9.78 -4.06 10.61
C ALA A 173 8.75 -4.80 11.48
N PHE A 174 7.65 -5.24 10.90
CA PHE A 174 6.62 -6.01 11.61
C PHE A 174 7.17 -7.35 12.12
N LEU A 175 7.90 -8.08 11.29
CA LEU A 175 8.53 -9.34 11.69
C LEU A 175 9.56 -9.14 12.80
N TYR A 176 10.41 -8.12 12.67
CA TYR A 176 11.38 -7.78 13.70
C TYR A 176 10.72 -7.38 15.02
N SER A 177 9.70 -6.52 14.98
CA SER A 177 8.95 -6.11 16.18
C SER A 177 8.25 -7.28 16.85
N THR A 178 7.71 -8.22 16.06
CA THR A 178 7.11 -9.45 16.59
C THR A 178 8.18 -10.32 17.29
N TYR A 179 9.34 -10.48 16.67
CA TYR A 179 10.47 -11.19 17.29
C TYR A 179 10.92 -10.52 18.60
N ALA A 180 11.09 -9.19 18.59
CA ALA A 180 11.48 -8.42 19.77
C ALA A 180 10.45 -8.57 20.91
N LEU A 181 9.15 -8.59 20.58
CA LEU A 181 8.09 -8.84 21.56
C LEU A 181 8.21 -10.22 22.19
N PHE A 182 8.46 -11.28 21.40
CA PHE A 182 8.69 -12.61 21.94
C PHE A 182 9.96 -12.68 22.81
N ALA A 183 11.05 -12.05 22.39
CA ALA A 183 12.28 -11.98 23.17
C ALA A 183 12.06 -11.24 24.50
N MET A 184 11.30 -10.12 24.47
CA MET A 184 10.94 -9.36 25.65
C MET A 184 10.11 -10.17 26.66
N THR A 185 9.21 -11.06 26.21
CA THR A 185 8.48 -11.95 27.13
C THR A 185 9.41 -12.89 27.88
N GLY A 186 10.43 -13.43 27.19
CA GLY A 186 11.45 -14.27 27.80
C GLY A 186 12.30 -13.52 28.84
N ALA A 187 12.73 -12.29 28.52
CA ALA A 187 13.48 -11.44 29.43
C ALA A 187 12.67 -11.07 30.69
N GLN A 188 11.38 -10.76 30.52
CA GLN A 188 10.49 -10.45 31.64
C GLN A 188 10.28 -11.65 32.57
N VAL A 189 10.15 -12.85 32.04
CA VAL A 189 10.07 -14.10 32.85
C VAL A 189 11.38 -14.36 33.58
N ALA A 190 12.53 -14.02 32.96
CA ALA A 190 13.84 -14.15 33.60
C ALA A 190 14.13 -13.07 34.66
N GLY A 191 13.30 -12.03 34.74
CA GLY A 191 13.48 -10.91 35.66
C GLY A 191 14.58 -9.90 35.27
N ASP A 192 15.04 -9.96 34.00
CA ASP A 192 16.04 -9.06 33.44
C ASP A 192 15.36 -7.81 32.86
N MET A 193 15.19 -6.80 33.71
CA MET A 193 14.53 -5.55 33.34
C MET A 193 15.36 -4.69 32.38
N ASP A 194 16.69 -4.82 32.40
CA ASP A 194 17.57 -4.08 31.48
C ASP A 194 17.37 -4.61 30.05
N ALA A 195 17.34 -5.94 29.87
CA ALA A 195 17.04 -6.55 28.57
C ALA A 195 15.60 -6.24 28.09
N VAL A 196 14.61 -6.18 28.98
CA VAL A 196 13.23 -5.77 28.63
C VAL A 196 13.22 -4.36 28.08
N MET A 197 13.95 -3.45 28.71
CA MET A 197 14.01 -2.05 28.28
C MET A 197 14.70 -1.90 26.92
N ASP A 198 15.78 -2.63 26.69
CA ASP A 198 16.51 -2.65 25.40
C ASP A 198 15.60 -3.13 24.26
N TYR A 199 14.90 -4.27 24.42
CA TYR A 199 13.94 -4.77 23.42
C TYR A 199 12.78 -3.80 23.18
N MET A 200 12.35 -3.10 24.21
CA MET A 200 11.27 -2.12 24.11
C MET A 200 11.71 -0.89 23.29
N MET A 201 12.96 -0.44 23.46
CA MET A 201 13.53 0.65 22.67
C MET A 201 13.69 0.25 21.19
N ASP A 202 14.18 -0.94 20.91
CA ASP A 202 14.31 -1.49 19.57
C ASP A 202 12.97 -1.62 18.84
N PHE A 203 11.93 -2.05 19.56
CA PHE A 203 10.57 -2.16 19.04
C PHE A 203 10.01 -0.82 18.55
N TYR A 204 10.24 0.26 19.28
CA TYR A 204 9.77 1.59 18.91
C TYR A 204 10.51 2.18 17.73
N PHE A 205 11.81 2.01 17.65
CA PHE A 205 12.61 2.54 16.55
C PHE A 205 12.22 1.92 15.21
N CYS A 206 11.94 0.64 15.15
CA CYS A 206 11.51 -0.02 13.92
C CYS A 206 10.16 0.49 13.40
N LEU A 207 9.21 0.78 14.29
CA LEU A 207 7.89 1.28 13.89
C LEU A 207 7.91 2.75 13.43
N LEU A 208 8.77 3.58 14.03
CA LEU A 208 8.90 4.99 13.68
C LEU A 208 9.63 5.25 12.36
N TYR A 209 10.57 4.38 11.98
CA TYR A 209 11.37 4.57 10.76
C TYR A 209 10.69 4.07 9.48
N THR A 210 9.62 3.28 9.59
CA THR A 210 8.92 2.66 8.47
C THR A 210 7.57 3.27 8.17
N SER A 211 7.10 4.20 8.97
CA SER A 211 5.87 4.99 8.73
C SER A 211 6.19 6.36 8.12
#